data_e339c0e6c6d22e23ceb55756ea3d5be2
#
_entry.id   e339c0e6c6d22e23ceb55756ea3d5be2
#
_cell.length_a   1.000
_cell.length_b   1.000
_cell.length_c   1.000
_cell.angle_alpha   90.00
_cell.angle_beta   90.00
_cell.angle_gamma   90.00
#
_symmetry.space_group_name_H-M   'P 1'
#
loop_
_entity.id
_entity.type
_entity.pdbx_description
1 polymer ?
#
loop_
_entity_poly.entity_id
_entity_poly.type
_entity_poly.pdbx_seq_one_letter_code
_entity_poly.pdbx_strand_id
1 'polypeptide(L)'
;MKDNLINHINKLIYLFVFIGFSVAHAGSYDDFFTAIKQDNPDAIKTLLARGFDANTPDPKGQHGLYLALGEPSLKAAQVLISWPKTDVNRLNAKGESPLMLAALKGYQDLAEQLIKRGADVNKTGWTALHYAASSGHLGIISLLIEHSAYIDAESPNGTTPLMMAAMYGTPAAVKLLLQEGADPQLKNQQGLSALQFAQRGKRPDSAEAIATFIRSKRPAGQW
;
A
#
# COMPACT_ATOMS: atom_id res chain seq x y z
N MET A 1 43.74 38.49 26.22
CA MET A 1 42.32 38.91 26.41
C MET A 1 41.47 38.81 25.11
N LYS A 2 42.01 39.15 23.95
CA LYS A 2 41.28 39.08 22.65
C LYS A 2 40.93 37.66 22.24
N ASP A 3 41.78 36.66 22.43
CA ASP A 3 41.56 35.29 22.00
C ASP A 3 40.45 34.56 22.80
N ASN A 4 40.27 34.92 24.07
CA ASN A 4 39.18 34.39 24.90
C ASN A 4 37.81 34.95 24.47
N LEU A 5 37.75 36.18 24.01
CA LEU A 5 36.50 36.79 23.57
C LEU A 5 36.04 36.19 22.24
N ILE A 6 36.95 35.95 21.29
CA ILE A 6 36.69 35.34 19.98
C ILE A 6 36.20 33.89 20.19
N ASN A 7 36.82 33.13 21.11
CA ASN A 7 36.38 31.77 21.43
C ASN A 7 34.99 31.72 22.04
N HIS A 8 34.63 32.73 22.90
CA HIS A 8 33.27 32.81 23.46
C HIS A 8 32.21 33.18 22.42
N ILE A 9 32.55 34.12 21.53
CA ILE A 9 31.68 34.54 20.41
C ILE A 9 31.44 33.35 19.46
N ASN A 10 32.47 32.61 19.10
CA ASN A 10 32.34 31.42 18.24
C ASN A 10 31.50 30.32 18.91
N LYS A 11 31.67 30.05 20.20
CA LYS A 11 30.81 29.09 20.95
C LYS A 11 29.36 29.54 21.01
N LEU A 12 29.08 30.83 21.19
CA LEU A 12 27.74 31.40 21.14
C LEU A 12 27.11 31.28 19.76
N ILE A 13 27.86 31.58 18.69
CA ILE A 13 27.40 31.43 17.31
C ILE A 13 27.08 29.96 17.00
N TYR A 14 27.94 29.01 17.40
CA TYR A 14 27.67 27.57 17.23
C TYR A 14 26.45 27.13 18.04
N LEU A 15 26.25 27.65 19.26
CA LEU A 15 25.10 27.34 20.09
C LEU A 15 23.78 27.88 19.47
N PHE A 16 23.80 29.13 18.95
CA PHE A 16 22.65 29.73 18.28
C PHE A 16 22.31 29.03 16.96
N VAL A 17 23.32 28.64 16.17
CA VAL A 17 23.13 27.86 14.95
C VAL A 17 22.54 26.49 15.27
N PHE A 18 23.03 25.80 16.30
CA PHE A 18 22.54 24.48 16.69
C PHE A 18 21.10 24.53 17.25
N ILE A 19 20.76 25.55 18.06
CA ILE A 19 19.40 25.76 18.59
C ILE A 19 18.46 26.20 17.46
N GLY A 20 18.89 27.09 16.58
CA GLY A 20 18.10 27.54 15.43
C GLY A 20 17.77 26.41 14.43
N PHE A 21 18.70 25.49 14.19
CA PHE A 21 18.49 24.28 13.37
C PHE A 21 17.51 23.32 14.03
N SER A 22 17.57 23.14 15.36
CA SER A 22 16.69 22.22 16.10
C SER A 22 15.25 22.72 16.13
N VAL A 23 15.01 24.00 16.35
CA VAL A 23 13.66 24.59 16.40
C VAL A 23 13.03 24.66 15.00
N ALA A 24 13.82 24.96 13.95
CA ALA A 24 13.35 24.96 12.58
C ALA A 24 12.97 23.55 12.08
N HIS A 25 13.66 22.51 12.53
CA HIS A 25 13.32 21.11 12.23
C HIS A 25 12.07 20.63 12.95
N ALA A 26 11.87 21.01 14.22
CA ALA A 26 10.69 20.63 14.98
C ALA A 26 9.41 21.23 14.35
N GLY A 27 9.44 22.51 13.99
CA GLY A 27 8.31 23.16 13.31
C GLY A 27 7.98 22.51 11.97
N SER A 28 8.99 22.22 11.16
CA SER A 28 8.80 21.57 9.85
C SER A 28 8.25 20.16 9.95
N TYR A 29 8.55 19.43 11.03
CA TYR A 29 8.03 18.09 11.29
C TYR A 29 6.51 18.12 11.56
N ASP A 30 6.08 18.93 12.51
CA ASP A 30 4.66 19.08 12.84
C ASP A 30 3.85 19.66 11.68
N ASP A 31 4.43 20.62 10.95
CA ASP A 31 3.83 21.23 9.77
C ASP A 31 3.60 20.19 8.65
N PHE A 32 4.55 19.27 8.44
CA PHE A 32 4.44 18.24 7.42
C PHE A 32 3.28 17.28 7.69
N PHE A 33 3.19 16.73 8.88
CA PHE A 33 2.10 15.81 9.23
C PHE A 33 0.74 16.53 9.34
N THR A 34 0.74 17.79 9.75
CA THR A 34 -0.46 18.64 9.74
C THR A 34 -0.93 18.88 8.31
N ALA A 35 -0.03 19.21 7.40
CA ALA A 35 -0.34 19.41 5.99
C ALA A 35 -0.91 18.15 5.32
N ILE A 36 -0.40 16.96 5.70
CA ILE A 36 -0.97 15.68 5.24
C ILE A 36 -2.40 15.52 5.73
N LYS A 37 -2.66 15.71 7.02
CA LYS A 37 -4.01 15.57 7.62
C LYS A 37 -5.01 16.57 7.05
N GLN A 38 -4.55 17.76 6.66
CA GLN A 38 -5.36 18.81 6.04
C GLN A 38 -5.51 18.64 4.52
N ASP A 39 -4.92 17.60 3.93
CA ASP A 39 -4.83 17.40 2.48
C ASP A 39 -4.33 18.63 1.73
N ASN A 40 -3.29 19.30 2.29
CA ASN A 40 -2.73 20.55 1.77
C ASN A 40 -1.48 20.27 0.90
N PRO A 41 -1.64 20.12 -0.42
CA PRO A 41 -0.55 19.77 -1.33
C PRO A 41 0.52 20.86 -1.43
N ASP A 42 0.16 22.15 -1.29
CA ASP A 42 1.10 23.26 -1.48
C ASP A 42 2.01 23.43 -0.26
N ALA A 43 1.49 23.23 0.94
CA ALA A 43 2.31 23.18 2.15
C ALA A 43 3.33 22.03 2.08
N ILE A 44 2.90 20.83 1.64
CA ILE A 44 3.79 19.68 1.47
C ILE A 44 4.89 20.00 0.44
N LYS A 45 4.54 20.49 -0.75
CA LYS A 45 5.50 20.88 -1.79
C LYS A 45 6.54 21.88 -1.25
N THR A 46 6.06 22.87 -0.50
CA THR A 46 6.92 23.91 0.09
C THR A 46 7.93 23.32 1.08
N LEU A 47 7.50 22.42 1.95
CA LEU A 47 8.35 21.74 2.93
C LEU A 47 9.38 20.85 2.23
N LEU A 48 8.96 20.05 1.25
CA LEU A 48 9.83 19.17 0.48
C LEU A 48 10.87 19.97 -0.33
N ALA A 49 10.48 21.11 -0.92
CA ALA A 49 11.38 22.02 -1.65
C ALA A 49 12.42 22.67 -0.73
N ARG A 50 12.09 22.90 0.56
CA ARG A 50 13.02 23.39 1.59
C ARG A 50 13.95 22.30 2.14
N GLY A 51 13.82 21.05 1.65
CA GLY A 51 14.69 19.93 2.04
C GLY A 51 14.15 19.04 3.14
N PHE A 52 12.86 19.15 3.51
CA PHE A 52 12.24 18.17 4.41
C PHE A 52 12.24 16.78 3.75
N ASP A 53 12.61 15.74 4.50
CA ASP A 53 12.63 14.38 3.97
C ASP A 53 11.22 13.78 3.97
N ALA A 54 10.70 13.50 2.76
CA ALA A 54 9.39 12.88 2.54
C ALA A 54 9.23 11.52 3.23
N ASN A 55 10.36 10.86 3.57
CA ASN A 55 10.38 9.53 4.19
C ASN A 55 10.49 9.58 5.72
N THR A 56 10.40 10.76 6.31
CA THR A 56 10.38 10.92 7.78
C THR A 56 9.16 10.21 8.36
N PRO A 57 9.33 9.30 9.34
CA PRO A 57 8.21 8.65 9.99
C PRO A 57 7.58 9.53 11.08
N ASP A 58 6.30 9.31 11.36
CA ASP A 58 5.63 9.85 12.55
C ASP A 58 6.10 9.11 13.85
N PRO A 59 5.65 9.53 15.04
CA PRO A 59 6.01 8.87 16.30
C PRO A 59 5.56 7.40 16.40
N LYS A 60 4.63 6.97 15.53
CA LYS A 60 4.17 5.57 15.40
C LYS A 60 4.93 4.79 14.34
N GLY A 61 5.96 5.39 13.72
CA GLY A 61 6.74 4.79 12.65
C GLY A 61 6.03 4.78 11.28
N GLN A 62 4.94 5.55 11.12
CA GLN A 62 4.19 5.64 9.86
C GLN A 62 4.76 6.75 8.99
N HIS A 63 4.98 6.46 7.71
CA HIS A 63 5.49 7.44 6.74
C HIS A 63 4.38 8.28 6.14
N GLY A 64 4.71 9.50 5.73
CA GLY A 64 3.74 10.47 5.23
C GLY A 64 2.87 9.94 4.08
N LEU A 65 3.44 9.20 3.13
CA LEU A 65 2.68 8.60 2.03
C LEU A 65 1.65 7.56 2.52
N TYR A 66 2.03 6.70 3.47
CA TYR A 66 1.12 5.71 4.02
C TYR A 66 -0.03 6.38 4.79
N LEU A 67 0.29 7.42 5.57
CA LEU A 67 -0.72 8.22 6.29
C LEU A 67 -1.69 8.91 5.33
N ALA A 68 -1.17 9.54 4.27
CA ALA A 68 -2.01 10.22 3.27
C ALA A 68 -3.02 9.28 2.60
N LEU A 69 -2.61 8.04 2.30
CA LEU A 69 -3.50 7.00 1.75
C LEU A 69 -4.49 6.48 2.79
N GLY A 70 -4.10 6.41 4.07
CA GLY A 70 -4.96 5.97 5.17
C GLY A 70 -6.06 6.98 5.52
N GLU A 71 -5.71 8.26 5.55
CA GLU A 71 -6.53 9.41 5.97
C GLU A 71 -7.32 10.07 4.81
N PRO A 72 -7.67 9.44 3.76
CA PRO A 72 -8.04 9.89 2.41
C PRO A 72 -7.55 11.30 2.00
N SER A 73 -6.28 11.59 2.31
CA SER A 73 -5.62 12.85 1.92
C SER A 73 -5.02 12.70 0.52
N LEU A 74 -5.90 12.63 -0.49
CA LEU A 74 -5.53 12.17 -1.84
C LEU A 74 -4.62 13.14 -2.60
N LYS A 75 -4.78 14.46 -2.37
CA LYS A 75 -3.88 15.48 -2.98
C LYS A 75 -2.49 15.40 -2.34
N ALA A 76 -2.43 15.22 -1.03
CA ALA A 76 -1.18 14.99 -0.32
C ALA A 76 -0.49 13.71 -0.81
N ALA A 77 -1.23 12.60 -0.95
CA ALA A 77 -0.71 11.34 -1.49
C ALA A 77 -0.14 11.53 -2.91
N GLN A 78 -0.84 12.24 -3.78
CA GLN A 78 -0.41 12.52 -5.15
C GLN A 78 0.90 13.32 -5.19
N VAL A 79 1.05 14.34 -4.34
CA VAL A 79 2.31 15.10 -4.22
C VAL A 79 3.44 14.19 -3.76
N LEU A 80 3.21 13.39 -2.72
CA LEU A 80 4.21 12.47 -2.18
C LEU A 80 4.61 11.40 -3.19
N ILE A 81 3.65 10.80 -3.91
CA ILE A 81 3.94 9.84 -4.98
C ILE A 81 4.78 10.50 -6.07
N SER A 82 4.46 11.74 -6.45
CA SER A 82 5.17 12.45 -7.52
C SER A 82 6.56 12.92 -7.10
N TRP A 83 6.85 13.03 -5.80
CA TRP A 83 8.13 13.54 -5.31
C TRP A 83 9.25 12.53 -5.55
N PRO A 84 10.35 12.91 -6.28
CA PRO A 84 11.36 11.92 -6.70
C PRO A 84 12.07 11.19 -5.57
N LYS A 85 12.20 11.82 -4.40
CA LYS A 85 12.89 11.25 -3.23
C LYS A 85 11.97 10.44 -2.31
N THR A 86 10.66 10.35 -2.60
CA THR A 86 9.75 9.51 -1.81
C THR A 86 10.01 8.03 -2.12
N ASP A 87 10.23 7.24 -1.09
CA ASP A 87 10.29 5.78 -1.17
C ASP A 87 8.85 5.24 -1.22
N VAL A 88 8.41 4.86 -2.43
CA VAL A 88 7.08 4.33 -2.68
C VAL A 88 6.91 2.88 -2.24
N ASN A 89 8.01 2.21 -1.84
CA ASN A 89 8.01 0.83 -1.36
C ASN A 89 8.18 0.71 0.16
N ARG A 90 8.25 1.85 0.87
CA ARG A 90 8.43 1.83 2.31
C ARG A 90 7.29 1.12 3.01
N LEU A 91 7.62 0.07 3.75
CA LEU A 91 6.65 -0.72 4.49
C LEU A 91 6.34 -0.06 5.85
N ASN A 92 5.10 -0.21 6.31
CA ASN A 92 4.74 0.10 7.68
C ASN A 92 5.17 -1.04 8.65
N ALA A 93 4.90 -0.88 9.95
CA ALA A 93 5.22 -1.87 10.98
C ALA A 93 4.54 -3.24 10.78
N LYS A 94 3.48 -3.31 9.97
CA LYS A 94 2.77 -4.56 9.62
C LYS A 94 3.29 -5.19 8.33
N GLY A 95 4.30 -4.59 7.69
CA GLY A 95 4.82 -5.04 6.41
C GLY A 95 3.93 -4.69 5.21
N GLU A 96 3.03 -3.71 5.35
CA GLU A 96 2.14 -3.24 4.27
C GLU A 96 2.80 -2.10 3.50
N SER A 97 2.72 -2.16 2.16
CA SER A 97 3.22 -1.11 1.27
C SER A 97 2.14 -0.06 0.95
N PRO A 98 2.52 1.13 0.45
CA PRO A 98 1.58 2.11 -0.08
C PRO A 98 0.67 1.54 -1.17
N LEU A 99 1.19 0.70 -2.07
CA LEU A 99 0.40 0.05 -3.12
C LEU A 99 -0.67 -0.89 -2.55
N MET A 100 -0.34 -1.64 -1.49
CA MET A 100 -1.32 -2.50 -0.80
C MET A 100 -2.45 -1.67 -0.20
N LEU A 101 -2.14 -0.52 0.41
CA LEU A 101 -3.15 0.36 0.99
C LEU A 101 -4.01 1.04 -0.08
N ALA A 102 -3.42 1.51 -1.19
CA ALA A 102 -4.16 2.03 -2.33
C ALA A 102 -5.10 0.97 -2.91
N ALA A 103 -4.64 -0.29 -3.02
CA ALA A 103 -5.43 -1.42 -3.48
C ALA A 103 -6.60 -1.75 -2.54
N LEU A 104 -6.38 -1.71 -1.23
CA LEU A 104 -7.42 -1.92 -0.21
C LEU A 104 -8.51 -0.85 -0.28
N LYS A 105 -8.10 0.40 -0.48
CA LYS A 105 -8.99 1.58 -0.47
C LYS A 105 -9.68 1.86 -1.81
N GLY A 106 -9.30 1.19 -2.88
CA GLY A 106 -9.88 1.41 -4.20
C GLY A 106 -9.34 2.65 -4.93
N TYR A 107 -8.18 3.16 -4.53
CA TYR A 107 -7.57 4.36 -5.15
C TYR A 107 -6.82 3.98 -6.43
N GLN A 108 -7.59 3.70 -7.50
CA GLN A 108 -7.05 3.18 -8.76
C GLN A 108 -6.01 4.11 -9.38
N ASP A 109 -6.29 5.42 -9.47
CA ASP A 109 -5.36 6.39 -10.07
C ASP A 109 -4.04 6.50 -9.29
N LEU A 110 -4.10 6.39 -7.95
CA LEU A 110 -2.91 6.42 -7.10
C LEU A 110 -2.14 5.08 -7.18
N ALA A 111 -2.85 3.95 -7.30
CA ALA A 111 -2.22 2.66 -7.52
C ALA A 111 -1.44 2.64 -8.86
N GLU A 112 -2.03 3.18 -9.93
CA GLU A 112 -1.37 3.33 -11.23
C GLU A 112 -0.12 4.23 -11.13
N GLN A 113 -0.23 5.38 -10.43
CA GLN A 113 0.91 6.27 -10.22
C GLN A 113 2.02 5.61 -9.39
N LEU A 114 1.66 4.85 -8.35
CA LEU A 114 2.62 4.08 -7.53
C LEU A 114 3.37 3.05 -8.38
N ILE A 115 2.66 2.30 -9.24
CA ILE A 115 3.27 1.31 -10.14
C ILE A 115 4.20 2.01 -11.14
N LYS A 116 3.80 3.12 -11.75
CA LYS A 116 4.65 3.93 -12.64
C LYS A 116 5.90 4.46 -11.94
N ARG A 117 5.84 4.66 -10.62
CA ARG A 117 6.97 5.07 -9.78
C ARG A 117 7.83 3.89 -9.29
N GLY A 118 7.53 2.65 -9.73
CA GLY A 118 8.28 1.45 -9.37
C GLY A 118 7.84 0.83 -8.05
N ALA A 119 6.56 0.96 -7.69
CA ALA A 119 6.02 0.20 -6.57
C ALA A 119 6.07 -1.29 -6.87
N ASP A 120 6.54 -2.08 -5.89
CA ASP A 120 6.63 -3.53 -6.00
C ASP A 120 5.24 -4.16 -6.01
N VAL A 121 4.86 -4.71 -7.17
CA VAL A 121 3.60 -5.41 -7.38
C VAL A 121 3.61 -6.79 -6.73
N ASN A 122 4.77 -7.44 -6.69
CA ASN A 122 4.96 -8.84 -6.30
C ASN A 122 5.73 -9.02 -4.98
N LYS A 123 5.57 -8.07 -4.05
CA LYS A 123 6.17 -8.20 -2.72
C LYS A 123 5.86 -9.57 -2.11
N THR A 124 6.86 -10.25 -1.54
CA THR A 124 6.71 -11.54 -0.87
C THR A 124 5.69 -11.49 0.27
N GLY A 125 4.87 -12.51 0.38
CA GLY A 125 3.80 -12.63 1.36
C GLY A 125 2.51 -11.94 0.90
N TRP A 126 1.86 -11.16 1.75
CA TRP A 126 0.69 -10.39 1.34
C TRP A 126 1.06 -9.41 0.22
N THR A 127 0.29 -9.38 -0.87
CA THR A 127 0.48 -8.52 -2.04
C THR A 127 -0.68 -7.55 -2.22
N ALA A 128 -0.49 -6.52 -3.06
CA ALA A 128 -1.57 -5.61 -3.42
C ALA A 128 -2.78 -6.34 -4.04
N LEU A 129 -2.54 -7.45 -4.77
CA LEU A 129 -3.61 -8.25 -5.36
C LEU A 129 -4.49 -8.94 -4.31
N HIS A 130 -3.94 -9.39 -3.20
CA HIS A 130 -4.74 -9.91 -2.07
C HIS A 130 -5.70 -8.84 -1.52
N TYR A 131 -5.22 -7.60 -1.36
CA TYR A 131 -6.00 -6.49 -0.82
C TYR A 131 -7.07 -6.03 -1.80
N ALA A 132 -6.74 -5.87 -3.09
CA ALA A 132 -7.72 -5.54 -4.14
C ALA A 132 -8.81 -6.61 -4.25
N ALA A 133 -8.42 -7.90 -4.19
CA ALA A 133 -9.30 -9.04 -4.24
C ALA A 133 -10.27 -9.09 -3.04
N SER A 134 -9.75 -8.86 -1.82
CA SER A 134 -10.56 -8.84 -0.59
C SER A 134 -11.59 -7.72 -0.57
N SER A 135 -11.30 -6.59 -1.22
CA SER A 135 -12.21 -5.44 -1.30
C SER A 135 -13.09 -5.47 -2.56
N GLY A 136 -12.79 -6.34 -3.53
CA GLY A 136 -13.56 -6.47 -4.77
C GLY A 136 -13.35 -5.34 -5.77
N HIS A 137 -12.19 -4.65 -5.73
CA HIS A 137 -11.85 -3.55 -6.63
C HIS A 137 -11.37 -4.05 -7.99
N LEU A 138 -12.33 -4.33 -8.90
CA LEU A 138 -12.07 -4.96 -10.20
C LEU A 138 -11.02 -4.21 -11.04
N GLY A 139 -11.12 -2.88 -11.13
CA GLY A 139 -10.16 -2.08 -11.90
C GLY A 139 -8.73 -2.20 -11.38
N ILE A 140 -8.54 -2.31 -10.06
CA ILE A 140 -7.22 -2.49 -9.47
C ILE A 140 -6.74 -3.94 -9.65
N ILE A 141 -7.64 -4.94 -9.57
CA ILE A 141 -7.30 -6.34 -9.87
C ILE A 141 -6.75 -6.43 -11.30
N SER A 142 -7.48 -5.88 -12.30
CA SER A 142 -7.03 -5.86 -13.70
C SER A 142 -5.70 -5.12 -13.85
N LEU A 143 -5.58 -3.91 -13.27
CA LEU A 143 -4.35 -3.11 -13.31
C LEU A 143 -3.14 -3.90 -12.77
N LEU A 144 -3.28 -4.58 -11.64
CA LEU A 144 -2.19 -5.35 -11.04
C LEU A 144 -1.80 -6.56 -11.91
N ILE A 145 -2.77 -7.25 -12.51
CA ILE A 145 -2.54 -8.38 -13.42
C ILE A 145 -1.85 -7.89 -14.70
N GLU A 146 -2.28 -6.79 -15.29
CA GLU A 146 -1.64 -6.14 -16.44
C GLU A 146 -0.17 -5.78 -16.15
N HIS A 147 0.15 -5.47 -14.89
CA HIS A 147 1.51 -5.23 -14.41
C HIS A 147 2.17 -6.47 -13.80
N SER A 148 1.80 -7.66 -14.27
CA SER A 148 2.42 -8.95 -13.94
C SER A 148 2.34 -9.35 -12.47
N ALA A 149 1.24 -8.98 -11.77
CA ALA A 149 0.98 -9.53 -10.45
C ALA A 149 0.86 -11.06 -10.53
N TYR A 150 1.52 -11.77 -9.62
CA TYR A 150 1.35 -13.22 -9.49
C TYR A 150 -0.06 -13.53 -9.02
N ILE A 151 -0.87 -14.12 -9.94
CA ILE A 151 -2.30 -14.31 -9.71
C ILE A 151 -2.59 -15.25 -8.53
N ASP A 152 -1.73 -16.25 -8.34
CA ASP A 152 -1.77 -17.21 -7.25
C ASP A 152 -0.70 -16.94 -6.20
N ALA A 153 -0.32 -15.65 -6.00
CA ALA A 153 0.61 -15.26 -4.96
C ALA A 153 0.17 -15.83 -3.60
N GLU A 154 1.10 -16.36 -2.83
CA GLU A 154 0.83 -16.93 -1.53
C GLU A 154 1.18 -15.94 -0.41
N SER A 155 0.24 -15.69 0.48
CA SER A 155 0.49 -15.04 1.76
C SER A 155 1.30 -15.97 2.71
N PRO A 156 1.79 -15.51 3.87
CA PRO A 156 2.56 -16.34 4.79
C PRO A 156 1.88 -17.65 5.23
N ASN A 157 0.57 -17.74 5.16
CA ASN A 157 -0.21 -18.94 5.46
C ASN A 157 -0.73 -19.67 4.22
N GLY A 158 -0.21 -19.35 3.03
CA GLY A 158 -0.61 -19.96 1.76
C GLY A 158 -1.98 -19.50 1.23
N THR A 159 -2.55 -18.42 1.77
CA THR A 159 -3.81 -17.86 1.24
C THR A 159 -3.54 -17.13 -0.06
N THR A 160 -4.34 -17.39 -1.11
CA THR A 160 -4.24 -16.74 -2.42
C THR A 160 -5.22 -15.57 -2.58
N PRO A 161 -5.01 -14.67 -3.57
CA PRO A 161 -5.96 -13.60 -3.88
C PRO A 161 -7.37 -14.12 -4.17
N LEU A 162 -7.51 -15.26 -4.86
CA LEU A 162 -8.80 -15.89 -5.10
C LEU A 162 -9.51 -16.31 -3.80
N MET A 163 -8.78 -16.84 -2.82
CA MET A 163 -9.33 -17.18 -1.50
C MET A 163 -9.82 -15.91 -0.76
N MET A 164 -9.07 -14.80 -0.86
CA MET A 164 -9.47 -13.52 -0.28
C MET A 164 -10.73 -12.96 -0.96
N ALA A 165 -10.79 -12.99 -2.31
CA ALA A 165 -11.98 -12.59 -3.05
C ALA A 165 -13.20 -13.44 -2.68
N ALA A 166 -13.01 -14.74 -2.53
CA ALA A 166 -14.07 -15.69 -2.21
C ALA A 166 -14.70 -15.44 -0.84
N MET A 167 -13.90 -15.07 0.16
CA MET A 167 -14.37 -14.85 1.53
C MET A 167 -14.89 -13.43 1.80
N TYR A 168 -14.16 -12.43 1.32
CA TYR A 168 -14.40 -11.04 1.69
C TYR A 168 -14.82 -10.15 0.51
N GLY A 169 -14.41 -10.51 -0.72
CA GLY A 169 -14.61 -9.72 -1.92
C GLY A 169 -16.01 -9.85 -2.52
N THR A 170 -16.10 -9.72 -3.83
CA THR A 170 -17.34 -9.81 -4.60
C THR A 170 -17.35 -11.00 -5.54
N PRO A 171 -18.53 -11.54 -5.93
CA PRO A 171 -18.61 -12.59 -6.95
C PRO A 171 -17.98 -12.17 -8.29
N ALA A 172 -18.01 -10.88 -8.61
CA ALA A 172 -17.36 -10.34 -9.81
C ALA A 172 -15.82 -10.44 -9.72
N ALA A 173 -15.22 -10.15 -8.55
CA ALA A 173 -13.78 -10.31 -8.34
C ALA A 173 -13.37 -11.80 -8.42
N VAL A 174 -14.18 -12.70 -7.88
CA VAL A 174 -13.95 -14.15 -8.01
C VAL A 174 -13.96 -14.57 -9.47
N LYS A 175 -14.98 -14.16 -10.24
CA LYS A 175 -15.07 -14.48 -11.66
C LYS A 175 -13.89 -13.91 -12.46
N LEU A 176 -13.51 -12.67 -12.21
CA LEU A 176 -12.38 -12.02 -12.87
C LEU A 176 -11.09 -12.81 -12.62
N LEU A 177 -10.75 -13.10 -11.35
CA LEU A 177 -9.54 -13.86 -11.02
C LEU A 177 -9.52 -15.25 -11.68
N LEU A 178 -10.67 -15.96 -11.69
CA LEU A 178 -10.80 -17.26 -12.38
C LEU A 178 -10.60 -17.13 -13.90
N GLN A 179 -11.12 -16.07 -14.52
CA GLN A 179 -10.96 -15.81 -15.95
C GLN A 179 -9.51 -15.49 -16.31
N GLU A 180 -8.81 -14.78 -15.45
CA GLU A 180 -7.39 -14.44 -15.59
C GLU A 180 -6.44 -15.60 -15.21
N GLY A 181 -6.99 -16.75 -14.81
CA GLY A 181 -6.21 -17.98 -14.65
C GLY A 181 -5.87 -18.39 -13.23
N ALA A 182 -6.50 -17.78 -12.21
CA ALA A 182 -6.30 -18.22 -10.82
C ALA A 182 -6.75 -19.68 -10.64
N ASP A 183 -5.95 -20.49 -9.94
CA ASP A 183 -6.24 -21.89 -9.67
C ASP A 183 -7.18 -22.03 -8.44
N PRO A 184 -8.45 -22.45 -8.65
CA PRO A 184 -9.41 -22.65 -7.56
C PRO A 184 -9.13 -23.88 -6.69
N GLN A 185 -8.19 -24.75 -7.07
CA GLN A 185 -7.86 -25.98 -6.37
C GLN A 185 -6.74 -25.84 -5.36
N LEU A 186 -5.98 -24.75 -5.43
CA LEU A 186 -4.93 -24.45 -4.44
C LEU A 186 -5.51 -24.46 -3.02
N LYS A 187 -4.71 -24.92 -2.09
CA LYS A 187 -5.07 -24.99 -0.68
C LYS A 187 -4.04 -24.25 0.16
N ASN A 188 -4.54 -23.48 1.11
CA ASN A 188 -3.68 -22.84 2.09
C ASN A 188 -3.11 -23.87 3.10
N GLN A 189 -2.28 -23.44 4.04
CA GLN A 189 -1.68 -24.31 5.06
C GLN A 189 -2.70 -25.02 5.97
N GLN A 190 -3.96 -24.57 6.01
CA GLN A 190 -5.06 -25.23 6.72
C GLN A 190 -5.80 -26.25 5.84
N GLY A 191 -5.33 -26.48 4.62
CA GLY A 191 -5.95 -27.38 3.65
C GLY A 191 -7.24 -26.83 3.01
N LEU A 192 -7.48 -25.51 3.10
CA LEU A 192 -8.71 -24.88 2.62
C LEU A 192 -8.52 -24.31 1.22
N SER A 193 -9.43 -24.63 0.30
CA SER A 193 -9.51 -24.06 -1.03
C SER A 193 -10.37 -22.79 -1.07
N ALA A 194 -10.34 -22.06 -2.21
CA ALA A 194 -11.18 -20.87 -2.41
C ALA A 194 -12.69 -21.16 -2.23
N LEU A 195 -13.18 -22.35 -2.64
CA LEU A 195 -14.56 -22.76 -2.42
C LEU A 195 -14.90 -22.84 -0.92
N GLN A 196 -14.00 -23.41 -0.12
CA GLN A 196 -14.20 -23.50 1.34
C GLN A 196 -14.10 -22.13 2.02
N PHE A 197 -13.27 -21.21 1.49
CA PHE A 197 -13.26 -19.81 1.93
C PHE A 197 -14.62 -19.12 1.67
N ALA A 198 -15.21 -19.28 0.47
CA ALA A 198 -16.55 -18.76 0.17
C ALA A 198 -17.62 -19.32 1.09
N GLN A 199 -17.59 -20.64 1.37
CA GLN A 199 -18.53 -21.30 2.29
C GLN A 199 -18.41 -20.77 3.72
N ARG A 200 -17.18 -20.65 4.25
CA ARG A 200 -16.92 -20.10 5.58
C ARG A 200 -17.33 -18.62 5.68
N GLY A 201 -17.12 -17.85 4.62
CA GLY A 201 -17.56 -16.46 4.53
C GLY A 201 -19.06 -16.29 4.33
N LYS A 202 -19.82 -17.39 4.19
CA LYS A 202 -21.27 -17.37 3.87
C LYS A 202 -21.57 -16.58 2.59
N ARG A 203 -20.77 -16.84 1.54
CA ARG A 203 -20.81 -16.16 0.23
C ARG A 203 -21.30 -17.14 -0.86
N PRO A 204 -22.63 -17.45 -0.91
CA PRO A 204 -23.17 -18.47 -1.80
C PRO A 204 -22.89 -18.18 -3.29
N ASP A 205 -22.98 -16.92 -3.72
CA ASP A 205 -22.74 -16.52 -5.12
C ASP A 205 -21.28 -16.73 -5.54
N SER A 206 -20.34 -16.44 -4.63
CA SER A 206 -18.92 -16.71 -4.85
C SER A 206 -18.64 -18.22 -4.89
N ALA A 207 -19.27 -19.00 -4.00
CA ALA A 207 -19.14 -20.44 -3.98
C ALA A 207 -19.67 -21.07 -5.28
N GLU A 208 -20.84 -20.62 -5.75
CA GLU A 208 -21.44 -21.08 -7.02
C GLU A 208 -20.58 -20.72 -8.23
N ALA A 209 -20.02 -19.50 -8.27
CA ALA A 209 -19.11 -19.09 -9.33
C ALA A 209 -17.88 -20.01 -9.41
N ILE A 210 -17.26 -20.32 -8.26
CA ILE A 210 -16.09 -21.22 -8.20
C ILE A 210 -16.49 -22.64 -8.60
N ALA A 211 -17.58 -23.18 -8.05
CA ALA A 211 -18.03 -24.53 -8.34
C ALA A 211 -18.37 -24.70 -9.83
N THR A 212 -19.02 -23.71 -10.43
CA THR A 212 -19.35 -23.71 -11.86
C THR A 212 -18.09 -23.68 -12.73
N PHE A 213 -17.11 -22.82 -12.38
CA PHE A 213 -15.83 -22.77 -13.09
C PHE A 213 -15.09 -24.12 -13.02
N ILE A 214 -15.03 -24.75 -11.83
CA ILE A 214 -14.39 -26.06 -11.68
C ILE A 214 -15.08 -27.11 -12.54
N ARG A 215 -16.44 -27.13 -12.58
CA ARG A 215 -17.20 -28.04 -13.44
C ARG A 215 -16.92 -27.84 -14.92
N SER A 216 -16.84 -26.59 -15.37
CA SER A 216 -16.60 -26.27 -16.78
C SER A 216 -15.21 -26.67 -17.30
N LYS A 217 -14.23 -26.80 -16.42
CA LYS A 217 -12.85 -27.22 -16.77
C LYS A 217 -12.64 -28.74 -16.71
N ARG A 218 -13.62 -29.52 -16.25
CA ARG A 218 -13.51 -30.99 -16.25
C ARG A 218 -13.61 -31.50 -17.69
N PRO A 219 -12.78 -32.46 -18.10
CA PRO A 219 -12.91 -33.12 -19.40
C PRO A 219 -14.30 -33.79 -19.53
N ALA A 220 -14.92 -33.65 -20.70
CA ALA A 220 -16.17 -34.35 -21.01
C ALA A 220 -15.96 -35.88 -20.86
N GLY A 221 -16.73 -36.54 -19.95
CA GLY A 221 -16.72 -38.01 -19.77
C GLY A 221 -16.16 -38.53 -18.44
N GLN A 222 -15.73 -37.69 -17.52
CA GLN A 222 -15.42 -38.07 -16.14
C GLN A 222 -16.59 -37.68 -15.22
N TRP A 223 -17.52 -38.68 -14.97
CA TRP A 223 -18.65 -38.55 -14.06
C TRP A 223 -18.30 -39.13 -12.69
#